data_10e1779f78bea08bb74e3585c63349d2
#
_entry.id   10e1779f78bea08bb74e3585c63349d2
#
_cell.length_a   1.000
_cell.length_b   1.000
_cell.length_c   1.000
_cell.angle_alpha   90.00
_cell.angle_beta   90.00
_cell.angle_gamma   90.00
#
_symmetry.space_group_name_H-M   'P 1'
#
loop_
_entity.id
_entity.type
_entity.pdbx_description
1 polymer ?
#
loop_
_entity_poly.entity_id
_entity_poly.type
_entity_poly.pdbx_seq_one_letter_code
_entity_poly.pdbx_strand_id
1 'polypeptide(L)'
;MSDELSKLPPQVQERLLRLQQLQQTLQSVLAQKQQVNMEKIEVEQTIAELQKTAEDAVIYKAAGSLLIKAEKAKITEELVERKELLNTRSTVLARQEERLRSQVKEAQAKLQEDLSPVSSSSQ
;
A
#
# COMPACT_ATOMS: atom_id res chain seq x y z
N MET A 1 8.08 6.05 30.30
CA MET A 1 7.47 5.12 29.32
C MET A 1 8.21 3.82 29.22
N SER A 2 9.52 3.87 28.97
CA SER A 2 10.32 2.65 28.87
C SER A 2 10.36 1.89 30.21
N ASP A 3 10.25 2.58 31.33
CA ASP A 3 10.22 1.95 32.65
C ASP A 3 8.94 1.13 32.87
N GLU A 4 7.83 1.61 32.34
CA GLU A 4 6.56 0.88 32.43
C GLU A 4 6.58 -0.38 31.58
N LEU A 5 7.17 -0.29 30.38
CA LEU A 5 7.29 -1.43 29.48
C LEU A 5 8.19 -2.51 30.08
N SER A 6 9.27 -2.10 30.75
CA SER A 6 10.21 -3.05 31.35
C SER A 6 9.62 -3.81 32.54
N LYS A 7 8.52 -3.33 33.11
CA LYS A 7 7.82 -3.99 34.22
C LYS A 7 6.87 -5.09 33.74
N LEU A 8 6.57 -5.12 32.45
CA LEU A 8 5.70 -6.14 31.88
C LEU A 8 6.45 -7.46 31.73
N PRO A 9 5.74 -8.59 31.79
CA PRO A 9 6.37 -9.88 31.51
C PRO A 9 7.02 -9.89 30.12
N PRO A 10 8.13 -10.62 29.94
CA PRO A 10 8.79 -10.66 28.63
C PRO A 10 7.88 -11.05 27.47
N GLN A 11 6.95 -11.96 27.70
CA GLN A 11 6.00 -12.39 26.67
C GLN A 11 5.10 -11.24 26.22
N VAL A 12 4.65 -10.41 27.15
CA VAL A 12 3.81 -9.25 26.85
C VAL A 12 4.62 -8.20 26.09
N GLN A 13 5.87 -7.99 26.49
CA GLN A 13 6.76 -7.07 25.78
C GLN A 13 6.96 -7.49 24.33
N GLU A 14 7.18 -8.79 24.09
CA GLU A 14 7.33 -9.33 22.73
C GLU A 14 6.06 -9.12 21.91
N ARG A 15 4.91 -9.35 22.49
CA ARG A 15 3.63 -9.19 21.81
C ARG A 15 3.35 -7.73 21.47
N LEU A 16 3.72 -6.80 22.36
CA LEU A 16 3.62 -5.37 22.09
C LEU A 16 4.50 -4.96 20.92
N LEU A 17 5.76 -5.42 20.94
CA LEU A 17 6.69 -5.15 19.85
C LEU A 17 6.18 -5.70 18.53
N ARG A 18 5.68 -6.91 18.55
CA ARG A 18 5.11 -7.56 17.36
C ARG A 18 3.94 -6.75 16.80
N LEU A 19 3.04 -6.31 17.68
CA LEU A 19 1.90 -5.49 17.29
C LEU A 19 2.35 -4.18 16.65
N GLN A 20 3.33 -3.51 17.25
CA GLN A 20 3.88 -2.27 16.70
C GLN A 20 4.48 -2.46 15.32
N GLN A 21 5.22 -3.55 15.13
CA GLN A 21 5.83 -3.89 13.85
C GLN A 21 4.76 -4.13 12.78
N LEU A 22 3.71 -4.86 13.14
CA LEU A 22 2.60 -5.13 12.22
C LEU A 22 1.88 -3.85 11.82
N GLN A 23 1.65 -2.96 12.79
CA GLN A 23 1.01 -1.68 12.53
C GLN A 23 1.86 -0.80 11.62
N GLN A 24 3.18 -0.77 11.83
CA GLN A 24 4.09 -0.01 10.97
C GLN A 24 4.10 -0.56 9.55
N THR A 25 4.13 -1.88 9.42
CA THR A 25 4.08 -2.53 8.10
C THR A 25 2.76 -2.22 7.40
N LEU A 26 1.66 -2.27 8.14
CA LEU A 26 0.34 -1.93 7.60
C LEU A 26 0.31 -0.47 7.10
N GLN A 27 0.86 0.47 7.86
CA GLN A 27 0.94 1.86 7.45
C GLN A 27 1.73 2.02 6.15
N SER A 28 2.84 1.29 6.02
CA SER A 28 3.65 1.30 4.81
C SER A 28 2.87 0.78 3.61
N VAL A 29 2.12 -0.31 3.78
CA VAL A 29 1.30 -0.88 2.70
C VAL A 29 0.20 0.10 2.30
N LEU A 30 -0.44 0.75 3.26
CA LEU A 30 -1.49 1.75 2.98
C LEU A 30 -0.93 2.94 2.20
N ALA A 31 0.28 3.40 2.54
CA ALA A 31 0.95 4.47 1.82
C ALA A 31 1.26 4.06 0.37
N GLN A 32 1.73 2.83 0.18
CA GLN A 32 2.00 2.28 -1.16
C GLN A 32 0.72 2.16 -1.98
N LYS A 33 -0.39 1.72 -1.37
CA LYS A 33 -1.69 1.65 -2.03
C LYS A 33 -2.13 3.02 -2.53
N GLN A 34 -1.98 4.02 -1.68
CA GLN A 34 -2.36 5.39 -2.03
C GLN A 34 -1.53 5.89 -3.21
N GLN A 35 -0.22 5.62 -3.20
CA GLN A 35 0.69 6.00 -4.27
C GLN A 35 0.30 5.33 -5.59
N VAL A 36 0.02 4.03 -5.56
CA VAL A 36 -0.41 3.28 -6.73
C VAL A 36 -1.72 3.82 -7.28
N ASN A 37 -2.68 4.13 -6.41
CA ASN A 37 -3.97 4.69 -6.82
C ASN A 37 -3.81 6.05 -7.51
N MET A 38 -2.93 6.91 -6.99
CA MET A 38 -2.66 8.21 -7.60
C MET A 38 -2.03 8.07 -8.98
N GLU A 39 -1.05 7.19 -9.11
CA GLU A 39 -0.43 6.90 -10.42
C GLU A 39 -1.44 6.35 -11.42
N LYS A 40 -2.31 5.46 -10.96
CA LYS A 40 -3.35 4.86 -11.79
C LYS A 40 -4.31 5.92 -12.33
N ILE A 41 -4.74 6.84 -11.47
CA ILE A 41 -5.61 7.94 -11.87
C ILE A 41 -4.92 8.81 -12.92
N GLU A 42 -3.65 9.15 -12.70
CA GLU A 42 -2.86 9.94 -13.66
C GLU A 42 -2.78 9.25 -15.02
N VAL A 43 -2.49 7.96 -15.02
CA VAL A 43 -2.40 7.18 -16.27
C VAL A 43 -3.75 7.16 -16.99
N GLU A 44 -4.84 6.92 -16.26
CA GLU A 44 -6.19 6.90 -16.83
C GLU A 44 -6.57 8.25 -17.43
N GLN A 45 -6.23 9.35 -16.74
CA GLN A 45 -6.48 10.70 -17.23
C GLN A 45 -5.66 10.99 -18.49
N THR A 46 -4.40 10.56 -18.52
CA THR A 46 -3.53 10.75 -19.68
C THR A 46 -4.04 9.97 -20.88
N ILE A 47 -4.48 8.74 -20.70
CA ILE A 47 -5.09 7.94 -21.76
C ILE A 47 -6.33 8.66 -22.31
N ALA A 48 -7.19 9.18 -21.43
CA ALA A 48 -8.38 9.90 -21.83
C ALA A 48 -8.05 11.14 -22.65
N GLU A 49 -7.02 11.88 -22.25
CA GLU A 49 -6.57 13.06 -23.00
C GLU A 49 -6.02 12.68 -24.38
N LEU A 50 -5.25 11.59 -24.43
CA LEU A 50 -4.72 11.09 -25.72
C LEU A 50 -5.83 10.70 -26.68
N GLN A 51 -6.89 10.08 -26.17
CA GLN A 51 -8.02 9.66 -27.00
C GLN A 51 -8.74 10.84 -27.64
N LYS A 52 -8.65 12.02 -27.05
CA LYS A 52 -9.25 13.25 -27.57
C LYS A 52 -8.42 13.89 -28.69
N THR A 53 -7.16 13.49 -28.82
CA THR A 53 -6.27 14.06 -29.85
C THR A 53 -6.49 13.36 -31.21
N ALA A 54 -6.16 14.07 -32.29
CA ALA A 54 -6.23 13.49 -33.64
C ALA A 54 -5.16 12.42 -33.79
N GLU A 55 -5.40 11.49 -34.73
CA GLU A 55 -4.45 10.39 -35.01
C GLU A 55 -3.08 10.91 -35.44
N ASP A 56 -3.05 12.02 -36.15
CA ASP A 56 -1.82 12.64 -36.66
C ASP A 56 -1.31 13.76 -35.76
N ALA A 57 -1.85 13.91 -34.56
CA ALA A 57 -1.41 14.93 -33.60
C ALA A 57 0.06 14.72 -33.23
N VAL A 58 0.77 15.83 -33.07
CA VAL A 58 2.15 15.79 -32.64
C VAL A 58 2.18 15.65 -31.13
N ILE A 59 2.78 14.56 -30.66
CA ILE A 59 2.83 14.24 -29.23
C ILE A 59 4.29 14.14 -28.81
N TYR A 60 4.58 14.65 -27.61
CA TYR A 60 5.91 14.57 -27.02
C TYR A 60 5.85 13.82 -25.70
N LYS A 61 6.84 12.97 -25.49
CA LYS A 61 7.02 12.25 -24.25
C LYS A 61 8.13 12.93 -23.45
N ALA A 62 7.86 13.20 -22.18
CA ALA A 62 8.88 13.75 -21.29
C ALA A 62 9.80 12.61 -20.83
N ALA A 63 11.11 12.80 -21.01
CA ALA A 63 12.14 11.86 -20.58
C ALA A 63 13.23 12.65 -19.86
N GLY A 64 13.12 12.75 -18.55
CA GLY A 64 13.97 13.62 -17.75
C GLY A 64 13.78 15.08 -18.16
N SER A 65 14.85 15.75 -18.57
CA SER A 65 14.81 17.14 -19.03
C SER A 65 14.53 17.29 -20.51
N LEU A 66 14.29 16.18 -21.22
CA LEU A 66 14.06 16.17 -22.67
C LEU A 66 12.60 15.89 -22.99
N LEU A 67 12.15 16.47 -24.12
CA LEU A 67 10.88 16.13 -24.73
C LEU A 67 11.17 15.40 -26.04
N ILE A 68 10.66 14.19 -26.15
CA ILE A 68 10.92 13.33 -27.31
C ILE A 68 9.61 13.13 -28.08
N LYS A 69 9.68 13.37 -29.37
CA LYS A 69 8.52 13.16 -30.25
C LYS A 69 8.12 11.68 -30.24
N ALA A 70 6.82 11.41 -30.10
CA ALA A 70 6.31 10.06 -30.00
C ALA A 70 5.02 9.91 -30.80
N GLU A 71 4.75 8.68 -31.22
CA GLU A 71 3.52 8.36 -31.93
C GLU A 71 2.40 8.04 -30.93
N LYS A 72 1.20 8.53 -31.23
CA LYS A 72 0.03 8.34 -30.37
C LYS A 72 -0.22 6.86 -30.06
N ALA A 73 -0.19 6.00 -31.07
CA ALA A 73 -0.46 4.57 -30.89
C ALA A 73 0.52 3.93 -29.92
N LYS A 74 1.80 4.28 -30.05
CA LYS A 74 2.86 3.72 -29.23
C LYS A 74 2.75 4.19 -27.77
N ILE A 75 2.49 5.47 -27.57
CA ILE A 75 2.32 6.03 -26.23
C ILE A 75 1.09 5.44 -25.56
N THR A 76 0.00 5.28 -26.29
CA THR A 76 -1.22 4.67 -25.76
C THR A 76 -0.95 3.23 -25.30
N GLU A 77 -0.21 2.47 -26.11
CA GLU A 77 0.18 1.10 -25.74
C GLU A 77 1.00 1.06 -24.45
N GLU A 78 2.00 1.94 -24.35
CA GLU A 78 2.83 2.03 -23.14
C GLU A 78 2.00 2.38 -21.90
N LEU A 79 1.05 3.29 -22.03
CA LEU A 79 0.19 3.70 -20.92
C LEU A 79 -0.78 2.59 -20.51
N VAL A 80 -1.32 1.86 -21.46
CA VAL A 80 -2.20 0.71 -21.16
C VAL A 80 -1.42 -0.36 -20.42
N GLU A 81 -0.19 -0.65 -20.84
CA GLU A 81 0.68 -1.59 -20.16
C GLU A 81 0.98 -1.13 -18.71
N ARG A 82 1.26 0.17 -18.55
CA ARG A 82 1.49 0.76 -17.23
C ARG A 82 0.27 0.61 -16.34
N LYS A 83 -0.92 0.87 -16.88
CA LYS A 83 -2.17 0.72 -16.15
C LYS A 83 -2.38 -0.71 -15.67
N GLU A 84 -2.10 -1.69 -16.52
CA GLU A 84 -2.21 -3.11 -16.18
C GLU A 84 -1.24 -3.47 -15.05
N LEU A 85 -0.01 -2.99 -15.13
CA LEU A 85 0.98 -3.20 -14.08
C LEU A 85 0.51 -2.60 -12.74
N LEU A 86 -0.04 -1.39 -12.77
CA LEU A 86 -0.56 -0.73 -11.58
C LEU A 86 -1.76 -1.49 -11.00
N ASN A 87 -2.62 -2.03 -11.85
CA ASN A 87 -3.75 -2.87 -11.40
C ASN A 87 -3.24 -4.12 -10.68
N THR A 88 -2.21 -4.77 -11.21
CA THR A 88 -1.60 -5.94 -10.58
C THR A 88 -1.01 -5.58 -9.22
N ARG A 89 -0.27 -4.49 -9.14
CA ARG A 89 0.30 -4.02 -7.88
C ARG A 89 -0.78 -3.68 -6.87
N SER A 90 -1.87 -3.05 -7.31
CA SER A 90 -3.01 -2.71 -6.47
C SER A 90 -3.62 -3.97 -5.86
N THR A 91 -3.79 -5.03 -6.65
CA THR A 91 -4.33 -6.31 -6.18
C THR A 91 -3.42 -6.95 -5.13
N VAL A 92 -2.10 -6.95 -5.38
CA VAL A 92 -1.13 -7.51 -4.43
C VAL A 92 -1.15 -6.73 -3.11
N LEU A 93 -1.16 -5.41 -3.19
CA LEU A 93 -1.19 -4.56 -1.99
C LEU A 93 -2.50 -4.74 -1.20
N ALA A 94 -3.63 -4.92 -1.89
CA ALA A 94 -4.91 -5.17 -1.23
C ALA A 94 -4.88 -6.49 -0.44
N ARG A 95 -4.25 -7.52 -0.98
CA ARG A 95 -4.08 -8.80 -0.30
C ARG A 95 -3.15 -8.68 0.91
N GLN A 96 -2.07 -7.92 0.75
CA GLN A 96 -1.14 -7.66 1.85
C GLN A 96 -1.82 -6.90 2.98
N GLU A 97 -2.62 -5.90 2.63
CA GLU A 97 -3.39 -5.13 3.61
C GLU A 97 -4.34 -6.03 4.40
N GLU A 98 -5.10 -6.87 3.70
CA GLU A 98 -6.05 -7.77 4.32
C GLU A 98 -5.35 -8.72 5.30
N ARG A 99 -4.24 -9.30 4.88
CA ARG A 99 -3.44 -10.20 5.73
C ARG A 99 -2.92 -9.48 6.97
N LEU A 100 -2.38 -8.28 6.78
CA LEU A 100 -1.84 -7.50 7.89
C LEU A 100 -2.92 -7.07 8.87
N ARG A 101 -4.10 -6.68 8.37
CA ARG A 101 -5.22 -6.33 9.24
C ARG A 101 -5.65 -7.51 10.10
N SER A 102 -5.68 -8.71 9.51
CA SER A 102 -5.97 -9.94 10.26
C SER A 102 -4.92 -10.21 11.33
N GLN A 103 -3.65 -10.06 10.98
CA GLN A 103 -2.54 -10.28 11.92
C GLN A 103 -2.56 -9.26 13.05
N VAL A 104 -2.86 -8.00 12.74
CA VAL A 104 -2.98 -6.95 13.77
C VAL A 104 -4.13 -7.28 14.72
N LYS A 105 -5.27 -7.67 14.19
CA LYS A 105 -6.44 -8.02 14.99
C LYS A 105 -6.15 -9.19 15.91
N GLU A 106 -5.49 -10.21 15.39
CA GLU A 106 -5.08 -11.38 16.17
C GLU A 106 -4.08 -11.02 17.26
N ALA A 107 -3.08 -10.18 16.92
CA ALA A 107 -2.08 -9.73 17.87
C ALA A 107 -2.71 -8.88 18.98
N GLN A 108 -3.66 -8.02 18.64
CA GLN A 108 -4.41 -7.22 19.62
C GLN A 108 -5.21 -8.11 20.56
N ALA A 109 -5.87 -9.14 20.03
CA ALA A 109 -6.66 -10.06 20.84
C ALA A 109 -5.78 -10.81 21.84
N LYS A 110 -4.62 -11.30 21.40
CA LYS A 110 -3.68 -12.01 22.26
C LYS A 110 -3.12 -11.11 23.35
N LEU A 111 -2.79 -9.88 22.98
CA LEU A 111 -2.27 -8.92 23.95
C LEU A 111 -3.32 -8.57 24.99
N GLN A 112 -4.56 -8.35 24.57
CA GLN A 112 -5.67 -8.05 25.47
C GLN A 112 -5.92 -9.20 26.43
N GLU A 113 -5.83 -10.42 25.94
CA GLU A 113 -5.96 -11.63 26.75
C GLU A 113 -4.90 -11.67 27.84
N ASP A 114 -3.64 -11.35 27.50
CA ASP A 114 -2.53 -11.33 28.44
C ASP A 114 -2.69 -10.24 29.52
N LEU A 115 -3.28 -9.12 29.15
CA LEU A 115 -3.46 -7.98 30.05
C LEU A 115 -4.73 -8.04 30.86
N SER A 116 -5.63 -8.97 30.57
CA SER A 116 -6.92 -9.08 31.24
C SER A 116 -6.80 -9.97 32.47
N PRO A 117 -6.98 -9.42 33.70
CA PRO A 117 -6.94 -10.25 34.92
C PRO A 117 -8.14 -11.19 35.02
N VAL A 118 -9.24 -10.89 34.30
CA VAL A 118 -10.46 -11.70 34.37
C VAL A 118 -10.25 -13.04 33.67
N SER A 119 -9.55 -13.06 32.54
CA SER A 119 -9.32 -14.28 31.77
C SER A 119 -8.45 -15.28 32.56
N SER A 120 -7.56 -14.81 33.39
CA SER A 120 -6.71 -15.69 34.20
C SER A 120 -7.41 -16.16 35.50
N SER A 121 -8.39 -15.42 35.97
CA SER A 121 -9.11 -15.78 37.21
C SER A 121 -10.35 -16.63 36.99
N SER A 122 -10.85 -16.69 35.75
CA SER A 122 -12.03 -17.49 35.42
C SER A 122 -11.71 -18.96 35.28
N GLN A 123 -10.48 -19.33 35.40
CA GLN A 123 -10.00 -20.70 35.37
C GLN A 123 -9.97 -21.27 36.79
#